data_b06919951bf1eba040ae0e4a404271ff
#
_entry.id   b06919951bf1eba040ae0e4a404271ff
#
_cell.length_a   1.000
_cell.length_b   1.000
_cell.length_c   1.000
_cell.angle_alpha   90.00
_cell.angle_beta   90.00
_cell.angle_gamma   90.00
#
_symmetry.space_group_name_H-M   'P 1'
#
loop_
_entity.id
_entity.type
_entity.pdbx_description
1 polymer ?
#
loop_
_entity_poly.entity_id
_entity_poly.type
_entity_poly.pdbx_seq_one_letter_code
_entity_poly.pdbx_strand_id
1 'polypeptide(L)'
;MAEVEQRLNAMAKNDHTLKQELQKGKMIGVLIVEDQAGNLSYLAAFSGQIGDRDTLPGFVPPVFSYLSPQGYFKQEEANISAINKQISDLESSHELASLRQSLATIQRQSQEQIEEFKTKMADAKLLRDSRRQQGSLTPAEEAQMIKESQHLKAELRRLKARCKADVDAISAQYNTLADKIKTLKSERQQRSDSLQHWLFQHFVMLNGRGESKNLIDIFKNTAIGIPPSGSGECCEPRLLQYAFKQGLKPRLMAMMWVGESPRGVIRKHGSYYPACQGRCKPILDWMLQGIEVESDHIDSDATDRQLKILYSDSDIVVVGKPEGMLSVPGKSNRESVKTIIMQKYPHAHGPLIVHRLDMATSGIMLVALNETSYHNLQRQFAERKIQKRYVALLSRKPNTPSASNCGTITLPLAPDYMHRPCQKVDFEHGKPALTEWRLDTDLRIILYPHTGRTHQLRLHCAHPLGLDAPIKGDTLYGSPSSRLYLHAEAIDFHHPTTGAPLHFEWKAEW
;
A
#
# COMPACT_ATOMS: atom_id res chain seq x y z
N MET A 1 6.35 17.45 -26.80
CA MET A 1 5.43 17.54 -25.62
C MET A 1 4.72 18.89 -25.55
N ALA A 2 5.44 20.03 -25.62
CA ALA A 2 4.80 21.36 -25.59
C ALA A 2 3.75 21.58 -26.72
N GLU A 3 4.02 21.13 -27.94
CA GLU A 3 3.05 21.17 -29.02
C GLU A 3 1.76 20.36 -28.75
N VAL A 4 1.91 19.17 -28.14
CA VAL A 4 0.76 18.33 -27.76
C VAL A 4 -0.06 18.99 -26.66
N GLU A 5 0.59 19.63 -25.70
CA GLU A 5 -0.08 20.39 -24.63
C GLU A 5 -0.83 21.61 -25.20
N GLN A 6 -0.21 22.36 -26.11
CA GLN A 6 -0.88 23.49 -26.80
C GLN A 6 -2.12 23.02 -27.57
N ARG A 7 -2.02 21.90 -28.29
CA ARG A 7 -3.14 21.28 -29.00
C ARG A 7 -4.27 20.90 -28.07
N LEU A 8 -3.96 20.23 -26.94
CA LEU A 8 -4.97 19.89 -25.93
C LEU A 8 -5.65 21.12 -25.34
N ASN A 9 -4.89 22.14 -25.01
CA ASN A 9 -5.41 23.40 -24.50
C ASN A 9 -6.30 24.12 -25.52
N ALA A 10 -5.96 24.08 -26.81
CA ALA A 10 -6.79 24.62 -27.88
C ALA A 10 -8.11 23.86 -28.04
N MET A 11 -8.08 22.51 -27.97
CA MET A 11 -9.29 21.65 -27.99
C MET A 11 -10.17 21.89 -26.79
N ALA A 12 -9.59 22.00 -25.60
CA ALA A 12 -10.30 22.23 -24.34
C ALA A 12 -11.02 23.60 -24.24
N LYS A 13 -10.67 24.56 -25.10
CA LYS A 13 -11.42 25.83 -25.15
C LYS A 13 -12.85 25.66 -25.62
N ASN A 14 -13.11 24.70 -26.50
CA ASN A 14 -14.42 24.42 -27.08
C ASN A 14 -15.07 23.13 -26.58
N ASP A 15 -14.41 22.40 -25.68
CA ASP A 15 -14.85 21.11 -25.14
C ASP A 15 -14.81 21.14 -23.61
N HIS A 16 -15.95 21.38 -23.01
CA HIS A 16 -16.09 21.50 -21.56
C HIS A 16 -15.74 20.20 -20.82
N THR A 17 -16.10 19.03 -21.39
CA THR A 17 -15.77 17.72 -20.81
C THR A 17 -14.26 17.49 -20.83
N LEU A 18 -13.59 17.77 -21.95
CA LEU A 18 -12.15 17.68 -22.05
C LEU A 18 -11.45 18.60 -21.05
N LYS A 19 -11.92 19.85 -20.91
CA LYS A 19 -11.40 20.82 -19.96
C LYS A 19 -11.49 20.31 -18.52
N GLN A 20 -12.65 19.80 -18.10
CA GLN A 20 -12.85 19.25 -16.76
C GLN A 20 -11.97 18.03 -16.50
N GLU A 21 -11.86 17.10 -17.45
CA GLU A 21 -11.05 15.91 -17.31
C GLU A 21 -9.54 16.23 -17.25
N LEU A 22 -9.08 17.22 -18.00
CA LEU A 22 -7.70 17.70 -17.91
C LEU A 22 -7.44 18.39 -16.57
N GLN A 23 -8.40 19.15 -16.02
CA GLN A 23 -8.29 19.75 -14.69
C GLN A 23 -8.16 18.70 -13.60
N LYS A 24 -8.95 17.63 -13.63
CA LYS A 24 -8.86 16.50 -12.68
C LYS A 24 -7.52 15.76 -12.72
N GLY A 25 -6.76 15.94 -13.79
CA GLY A 25 -5.43 15.37 -13.99
C GLY A 25 -5.39 14.15 -14.91
N LYS A 26 -4.55 14.24 -15.93
CA LYS A 26 -4.31 13.20 -16.94
C LYS A 26 -2.82 13.05 -17.22
N MET A 27 -2.39 11.83 -17.51
CA MET A 27 -1.07 11.58 -18.07
C MET A 27 -1.16 11.75 -19.59
N ILE A 28 -0.25 12.53 -20.16
CA ILE A 28 -0.07 12.68 -21.60
C ILE A 28 1.25 12.05 -21.97
N GLY A 29 1.25 11.22 -23.00
CA GLY A 29 2.45 10.55 -23.50
C GLY A 29 2.78 10.99 -24.92
N VAL A 30 4.08 11.06 -25.21
CA VAL A 30 4.62 11.25 -26.56
C VAL A 30 5.68 10.20 -26.83
N LEU A 31 5.61 9.58 -28.01
CA LEU A 31 6.59 8.62 -28.52
C LEU A 31 7.16 9.15 -29.83
N ILE A 32 8.46 9.38 -29.88
CA ILE A 32 9.18 9.62 -31.12
C ILE A 32 9.33 8.27 -31.82
N VAL A 33 8.96 8.23 -33.06
CA VAL A 33 9.02 7.06 -33.94
C VAL A 33 9.77 7.35 -35.23
N GLU A 34 10.35 6.32 -35.79
CA GLU A 34 11.01 6.35 -37.12
C GLU A 34 10.28 5.42 -38.08
N ASP A 35 10.01 5.89 -39.27
CA ASP A 35 9.42 5.09 -40.33
C ASP A 35 10.46 4.23 -41.08
N GLN A 36 10.02 3.44 -42.04
CA GLN A 36 10.91 2.58 -42.85
C GLN A 36 11.89 3.38 -43.73
N ALA A 37 11.61 4.63 -44.00
CA ALA A 37 12.47 5.52 -44.76
C ALA A 37 13.49 6.30 -43.89
N GLY A 38 13.43 6.12 -42.55
CA GLY A 38 14.30 6.80 -41.60
C GLY A 38 13.78 8.17 -41.14
N ASN A 39 12.57 8.57 -41.54
CA ASN A 39 12.01 9.86 -41.12
C ASN A 39 11.49 9.77 -39.68
N LEU A 40 11.80 10.80 -38.92
CA LEU A 40 11.31 10.93 -37.53
C LEU A 40 9.96 11.65 -37.48
N SER A 41 9.04 11.10 -36.71
CA SER A 41 7.75 11.72 -36.38
C SER A 41 7.40 11.45 -34.93
N TYR A 42 6.23 11.92 -34.46
CA TYR A 42 5.78 11.61 -33.12
C TYR A 42 4.34 11.14 -33.07
N LEU A 43 4.06 10.29 -32.08
CA LEU A 43 2.75 9.84 -31.69
C LEU A 43 2.39 10.45 -30.33
N ALA A 44 1.10 10.75 -30.11
CA ALA A 44 0.62 11.26 -28.83
C ALA A 44 -0.49 10.35 -28.27
N ALA A 45 -0.52 10.19 -26.95
CA ALA A 45 -1.57 9.46 -26.24
C ALA A 45 -1.95 10.18 -24.95
N PHE A 46 -3.14 9.88 -24.42
CA PHE A 46 -3.59 10.24 -23.09
C PHE A 46 -3.99 8.98 -22.31
N SER A 47 -3.89 9.03 -20.97
CA SER A 47 -4.26 7.90 -20.12
C SER A 47 -5.76 7.82 -19.87
N GLY A 48 -6.31 6.61 -19.93
CA GLY A 48 -7.71 6.33 -19.64
C GLY A 48 -8.68 6.96 -20.67
N GLN A 49 -9.79 7.49 -20.17
CA GLN A 49 -10.89 8.05 -20.95
C GLN A 49 -11.06 9.56 -20.69
N ILE A 50 -11.73 10.25 -21.59
CA ILE A 50 -12.14 11.66 -21.45
C ILE A 50 -13.66 11.71 -21.57
N GLY A 51 -14.35 11.70 -20.42
CA GLY A 51 -15.77 11.39 -20.37
C GLY A 51 -16.02 9.98 -20.91
N ASP A 52 -16.94 9.86 -21.87
CA ASP A 52 -17.25 8.57 -22.52
C ASP A 52 -16.43 8.33 -23.81
N ARG A 53 -15.34 9.07 -24.02
CA ARG A 53 -14.48 8.96 -25.21
C ARG A 53 -13.13 8.37 -24.87
N ASP A 54 -12.69 7.42 -25.67
CA ASP A 54 -11.36 6.79 -25.63
C ASP A 54 -10.42 7.29 -26.73
N THR A 55 -10.90 8.17 -27.61
CA THR A 55 -10.17 8.74 -28.75
C THR A 55 -10.28 10.25 -28.79
N LEU A 56 -9.25 10.92 -29.28
CA LEU A 56 -9.19 12.34 -29.60
C LEU A 56 -8.46 12.55 -30.94
N PRO A 57 -8.83 13.60 -31.74
CA PRO A 57 -8.11 13.92 -32.95
C PRO A 57 -6.62 14.18 -32.68
N GLY A 58 -5.75 13.53 -33.49
CA GLY A 58 -4.28 13.65 -33.36
C GLY A 58 -3.67 12.85 -32.19
N PHE A 59 -4.45 11.99 -31.54
CA PHE A 59 -3.98 11.02 -30.54
C PHE A 59 -4.18 9.60 -31.05
N VAL A 60 -3.29 8.69 -30.65
CA VAL A 60 -3.42 7.26 -31.01
C VAL A 60 -4.66 6.66 -30.34
N PRO A 61 -5.34 5.72 -31.00
CA PRO A 61 -6.50 5.04 -30.44
C PRO A 61 -6.11 4.18 -29.23
N PRO A 62 -7.07 3.72 -28.43
CA PRO A 62 -6.83 2.75 -27.38
C PRO A 62 -6.34 1.42 -27.94
N VAL A 63 -5.69 0.59 -27.12
CA VAL A 63 -5.28 -0.77 -27.50
C VAL A 63 -6.49 -1.60 -27.91
N PHE A 64 -7.56 -1.48 -27.15
CA PHE A 64 -8.88 -2.08 -27.41
C PHE A 64 -9.97 -1.06 -27.08
N SER A 65 -10.86 -0.79 -28.04
CA SER A 65 -12.02 0.10 -27.84
C SER A 65 -13.23 -0.74 -27.40
N TYR A 66 -13.70 -0.50 -26.18
CA TYR A 66 -14.82 -1.23 -25.57
C TYR A 66 -16.00 -0.33 -25.21
N LEU A 67 -15.94 0.96 -25.56
CA LEU A 67 -16.96 1.96 -25.22
C LEU A 67 -18.10 2.04 -26.23
N SER A 68 -18.16 1.17 -27.23
CA SER A 68 -19.28 1.13 -28.17
C SER A 68 -20.61 0.99 -27.42
N PRO A 69 -21.59 1.88 -27.65
CA PRO A 69 -22.88 1.88 -26.93
C PRO A 69 -23.64 0.55 -27.02
N GLN A 70 -23.48 -0.17 -28.12
CA GLN A 70 -24.10 -1.48 -28.37
C GLN A 70 -23.16 -2.66 -28.10
N GLY A 71 -21.93 -2.37 -27.62
CA GLY A 71 -20.91 -3.38 -27.31
C GLY A 71 -21.22 -4.14 -26.00
N TYR A 72 -20.68 -5.35 -25.93
CA TYR A 72 -20.86 -6.24 -24.78
C TYR A 72 -20.52 -5.55 -23.44
N PHE A 73 -19.45 -4.79 -23.39
CA PHE A 73 -19.03 -4.07 -22.17
C PHE A 73 -20.14 -3.14 -21.66
N LYS A 74 -20.71 -2.29 -22.53
CA LYS A 74 -21.74 -1.32 -22.17
C LYS A 74 -23.06 -1.99 -21.78
N GLN A 75 -23.39 -3.10 -22.41
CA GLN A 75 -24.58 -3.90 -22.04
C GLN A 75 -24.41 -4.51 -20.64
N GLU A 76 -23.27 -5.12 -20.33
CA GLU A 76 -23.00 -5.69 -19.01
C GLU A 76 -22.83 -4.60 -17.93
N GLU A 77 -22.22 -3.47 -18.24
CA GLU A 77 -22.17 -2.31 -17.33
C GLU A 77 -23.59 -1.81 -16.95
N ALA A 78 -24.50 -1.77 -17.91
CA ALA A 78 -25.90 -1.42 -17.67
C ALA A 78 -26.61 -2.49 -16.80
N ASN A 79 -26.38 -3.78 -17.05
CA ASN A 79 -26.93 -4.87 -16.22
C ASN A 79 -26.42 -4.79 -14.78
N ILE A 80 -25.14 -4.58 -14.58
CA ILE A 80 -24.52 -4.41 -13.26
C ILE A 80 -25.10 -3.17 -12.55
N SER A 81 -25.30 -2.08 -13.28
CA SER A 81 -25.88 -0.84 -12.74
C SER A 81 -27.34 -1.04 -12.33
N ALA A 82 -28.12 -1.83 -13.09
CA ALA A 82 -29.49 -2.19 -12.73
C ALA A 82 -29.55 -3.03 -11.43
N ILE A 83 -28.63 -3.99 -11.28
CA ILE A 83 -28.52 -4.79 -10.04
C ILE A 83 -28.13 -3.89 -8.86
N ASN A 84 -27.16 -2.97 -9.03
CA ASN A 84 -26.78 -2.02 -7.99
C ASN A 84 -27.98 -1.16 -7.54
N LYS A 85 -28.80 -0.71 -8.48
CA LYS A 85 -30.02 0.02 -8.16
C LYS A 85 -30.98 -0.83 -7.36
N GLN A 86 -31.27 -2.08 -7.76
CA GLN A 86 -32.12 -2.99 -7.01
C GLN A 86 -31.60 -3.24 -5.58
N ILE A 87 -30.31 -3.42 -5.39
CA ILE A 87 -29.70 -3.57 -4.07
C ILE A 87 -29.95 -2.30 -3.24
N SER A 88 -29.69 -1.13 -3.79
CA SER A 88 -29.88 0.15 -3.10
C SER A 88 -31.33 0.37 -2.71
N ASP A 89 -32.28 0.08 -3.62
CA ASP A 89 -33.72 0.21 -3.40
C ASP A 89 -34.18 -0.73 -2.26
N LEU A 90 -33.70 -1.97 -2.22
CA LEU A 90 -34.04 -2.92 -1.16
C LEU A 90 -33.38 -2.52 0.19
N GLU A 91 -32.11 -2.11 0.21
CA GLU A 91 -31.41 -1.70 1.43
C GLU A 91 -32.02 -0.43 2.06
N SER A 92 -32.55 0.47 1.23
CA SER A 92 -33.21 1.70 1.68
C SER A 92 -34.71 1.55 1.88
N SER A 93 -35.29 0.35 1.67
CA SER A 93 -36.73 0.12 1.75
C SER A 93 -37.23 0.28 3.19
N HIS A 94 -38.43 0.92 3.32
CA HIS A 94 -39.13 1.01 4.58
C HIS A 94 -39.46 -0.37 5.16
N GLU A 95 -39.73 -1.35 4.31
CA GLU A 95 -40.02 -2.73 4.70
C GLU A 95 -38.87 -3.37 5.46
N LEU A 96 -37.65 -3.31 4.92
CA LEU A 96 -36.45 -3.86 5.57
C LEU A 96 -36.17 -3.16 6.91
N ALA A 97 -36.30 -1.83 6.92
CA ALA A 97 -36.09 -1.03 8.14
C ALA A 97 -37.12 -1.39 9.22
N SER A 98 -38.41 -1.51 8.86
CA SER A 98 -39.49 -1.90 9.75
C SER A 98 -39.29 -3.32 10.30
N LEU A 99 -38.97 -4.29 9.45
CA LEU A 99 -38.70 -5.68 9.89
C LEU A 99 -37.52 -5.76 10.85
N ARG A 100 -36.44 -5.02 10.59
CA ARG A 100 -35.28 -4.93 11.47
C ARG A 100 -35.64 -4.37 12.84
N GLN A 101 -36.44 -3.32 12.89
CA GLN A 101 -36.92 -2.70 14.12
C GLN A 101 -37.84 -3.64 14.88
N SER A 102 -38.81 -4.29 14.19
CA SER A 102 -39.72 -5.24 14.77
C SER A 102 -38.99 -6.46 15.35
N LEU A 103 -38.02 -6.99 14.65
CA LEU A 103 -37.19 -8.11 15.13
C LEU A 103 -36.44 -7.75 16.41
N ALA A 104 -35.78 -6.60 16.45
CA ALA A 104 -35.08 -6.13 17.64
C ALA A 104 -36.04 -5.92 18.83
N THR A 105 -37.26 -5.38 18.56
CA THR A 105 -38.25 -5.14 19.58
C THR A 105 -38.80 -6.45 20.17
N ILE A 106 -39.19 -7.41 19.32
CA ILE A 106 -39.73 -8.68 19.79
C ILE A 106 -38.69 -9.55 20.51
N GLN A 107 -37.44 -9.50 20.08
CA GLN A 107 -36.32 -10.18 20.77
C GLN A 107 -36.15 -9.63 22.19
N ARG A 108 -36.13 -8.29 22.35
CA ARG A 108 -36.05 -7.65 23.64
C ARG A 108 -37.25 -7.99 24.54
N GLN A 109 -38.48 -7.85 24.03
CA GLN A 109 -39.71 -8.16 24.79
C GLN A 109 -39.76 -9.63 25.22
N SER A 110 -39.36 -10.54 24.34
CA SER A 110 -39.28 -11.98 24.66
C SER A 110 -38.28 -12.26 25.75
N GLN A 111 -37.14 -11.61 25.73
CA GLN A 111 -36.13 -11.74 26.78
C GLN A 111 -36.62 -11.20 28.13
N GLU A 112 -37.21 -10.03 28.13
CA GLU A 112 -37.81 -9.39 29.30
C GLU A 112 -38.88 -10.29 29.94
N GLN A 113 -39.82 -10.82 29.17
CA GLN A 113 -40.89 -11.72 29.68
C GLN A 113 -40.30 -13.01 30.27
N ILE A 114 -39.31 -13.61 29.64
CA ILE A 114 -38.68 -14.83 30.14
C ILE A 114 -37.95 -14.57 31.47
N GLU A 115 -37.22 -13.44 31.57
CA GLU A 115 -36.51 -13.10 32.83
C GLU A 115 -37.49 -12.75 33.97
N GLU A 116 -38.56 -11.99 33.69
CA GLU A 116 -39.60 -11.71 34.67
C GLU A 116 -40.27 -13.00 35.19
N PHE A 117 -40.56 -13.95 34.30
CA PHE A 117 -41.11 -15.23 34.70
C PHE A 117 -40.13 -16.09 35.51
N LYS A 118 -38.85 -16.05 35.20
CA LYS A 118 -37.80 -16.71 35.99
C LYS A 118 -37.69 -16.13 37.41
N THR A 119 -37.79 -14.80 37.54
CA THR A 119 -37.83 -14.11 38.83
C THR A 119 -39.01 -14.57 39.65
N LYS A 120 -40.22 -14.59 39.07
CA LYS A 120 -41.44 -15.13 39.70
C LYS A 120 -41.28 -16.57 40.18
N MET A 121 -40.62 -17.42 39.39
CA MET A 121 -40.32 -18.81 39.78
C MET A 121 -39.33 -18.90 40.95
N ALA A 122 -38.32 -18.03 40.99
CA ALA A 122 -37.35 -17.96 42.07
C ALA A 122 -37.98 -17.52 43.39
N ASP A 123 -38.84 -16.49 43.33
CA ASP A 123 -39.59 -16.02 44.52
C ASP A 123 -40.54 -17.09 45.04
N ALA A 124 -41.28 -17.77 44.17
CA ALA A 124 -42.14 -18.87 44.53
C ALA A 124 -41.35 -20.06 45.13
N LYS A 125 -40.13 -20.29 44.67
CA LYS A 125 -39.24 -21.31 45.26
C LYS A 125 -38.77 -20.91 46.67
N LEU A 126 -38.35 -19.66 46.87
CA LEU A 126 -37.93 -19.15 48.19
C LEU A 126 -39.05 -19.27 49.22
N LEU A 127 -40.30 -18.93 48.81
CA LEU A 127 -41.47 -19.04 49.66
C LEU A 127 -41.74 -20.49 50.06
N ARG A 128 -41.66 -21.45 49.13
CA ARG A 128 -41.81 -22.89 49.45
C ARG A 128 -40.70 -23.41 50.35
N ASP A 129 -39.45 -22.97 50.12
CA ASP A 129 -38.30 -23.41 50.96
C ASP A 129 -38.42 -22.85 52.39
N SER A 130 -38.85 -21.60 52.56
CA SER A 130 -39.14 -21.00 53.85
C SER A 130 -40.26 -21.74 54.60
N ARG A 131 -41.36 -22.12 53.95
CA ARG A 131 -42.41 -22.94 54.57
C ARG A 131 -41.93 -24.30 54.97
N ARG A 132 -41.06 -24.97 54.24
CA ARG A 132 -40.46 -26.26 54.62
C ARG A 132 -39.58 -26.15 55.88
N GLN A 133 -38.87 -25.02 56.03
CA GLN A 133 -38.04 -24.78 57.21
C GLN A 133 -38.85 -24.54 58.51
N GLN A 134 -40.08 -24.10 58.42
CA GLN A 134 -40.98 -23.88 59.56
C GLN A 134 -41.55 -25.14 60.13
N GLY A 135 -41.35 -26.33 59.56
CA GLY A 135 -41.43 -27.65 60.22
C GLY A 135 -42.83 -28.21 60.51
N SER A 136 -43.94 -27.72 59.95
CA SER A 136 -45.34 -28.18 60.22
C SER A 136 -46.16 -28.45 58.96
N LEU A 137 -45.52 -28.99 57.89
CA LEU A 137 -46.27 -29.27 56.64
C LEU A 137 -46.99 -30.60 56.67
N THR A 138 -48.26 -30.60 56.26
CA THR A 138 -49.01 -31.81 56.01
C THR A 138 -48.63 -32.45 54.67
N PRO A 139 -48.80 -33.78 54.48
CA PRO A 139 -48.55 -34.43 53.19
C PRO A 139 -49.31 -33.83 52.02
N ALA A 140 -50.52 -33.33 52.29
CA ALA A 140 -51.35 -32.64 51.30
C ALA A 140 -50.77 -31.28 50.84
N GLU A 141 -50.21 -30.50 51.78
CA GLU A 141 -49.55 -29.22 51.46
C GLU A 141 -48.26 -29.42 50.64
N GLU A 142 -47.51 -30.46 50.97
CA GLU A 142 -46.29 -30.78 50.23
C GLU A 142 -46.60 -31.22 48.77
N ALA A 143 -47.63 -32.07 48.61
CA ALA A 143 -48.13 -32.46 47.28
C ALA A 143 -48.62 -31.22 46.45
N GLN A 144 -49.25 -30.25 47.09
CA GLN A 144 -49.69 -29.01 46.44
C GLN A 144 -48.47 -28.18 45.99
N MET A 145 -47.47 -27.99 46.81
CA MET A 145 -46.22 -27.27 46.45
C MET A 145 -45.50 -27.93 45.28
N ILE A 146 -45.48 -29.25 45.17
CA ILE A 146 -44.93 -29.98 44.05
C ILE A 146 -45.69 -29.70 42.78
N LYS A 147 -47.05 -29.75 42.81
CA LYS A 147 -47.92 -29.42 41.69
C LYS A 147 -47.70 -27.98 41.21
N GLU A 148 -47.63 -27.00 42.09
CA GLU A 148 -47.34 -25.61 41.77
C GLU A 148 -45.96 -25.46 41.06
N SER A 149 -44.93 -26.14 41.56
CA SER A 149 -43.62 -26.14 40.94
C SER A 149 -43.60 -26.74 39.55
N GLN A 150 -44.34 -27.85 39.35
CA GLN A 150 -44.53 -28.47 38.03
C GLN A 150 -45.30 -27.58 37.08
N HIS A 151 -46.35 -26.93 37.55
CA HIS A 151 -47.16 -25.97 36.76
C HIS A 151 -46.28 -24.80 36.27
N LEU A 152 -45.55 -24.15 37.19
CA LEU A 152 -44.65 -23.04 36.82
C LEU A 152 -43.59 -23.44 35.80
N LYS A 153 -43.01 -24.65 35.93
CA LYS A 153 -42.08 -25.17 34.91
C LYS A 153 -42.75 -25.40 33.53
N ALA A 154 -43.96 -25.91 33.52
CA ALA A 154 -44.72 -26.10 32.30
C ALA A 154 -45.09 -24.75 31.64
N GLU A 155 -45.47 -23.76 32.41
CA GLU A 155 -45.77 -22.39 31.95
C GLU A 155 -44.52 -21.73 31.39
N LEU A 156 -43.35 -21.84 32.01
CA LEU A 156 -42.11 -21.32 31.47
C LEU A 156 -41.76 -21.98 30.12
N ARG A 157 -41.99 -23.30 29.96
CA ARG A 157 -41.77 -23.97 28.66
C ARG A 157 -42.70 -23.42 27.59
N ARG A 158 -43.99 -23.21 27.89
CA ARG A 158 -44.99 -22.65 26.99
C ARG A 158 -44.62 -21.21 26.59
N LEU A 159 -44.22 -20.37 27.57
CA LEU A 159 -43.77 -19.02 27.34
C LEU A 159 -42.60 -18.98 26.38
N LYS A 160 -41.54 -19.76 26.65
CA LYS A 160 -40.37 -19.85 25.78
C LYS A 160 -40.69 -20.32 24.38
N ALA A 161 -41.58 -21.31 24.23
CA ALA A 161 -42.03 -21.80 22.92
C ALA A 161 -42.76 -20.73 22.12
N ARG A 162 -43.67 -19.97 22.78
CA ARG A 162 -44.37 -18.84 22.15
C ARG A 162 -43.42 -17.74 21.72
N CYS A 163 -42.57 -17.25 22.66
CA CYS A 163 -41.59 -16.21 22.34
C CYS A 163 -40.65 -16.60 21.18
N LYS A 164 -40.26 -17.87 21.14
CA LYS A 164 -39.46 -18.39 20.04
C LYS A 164 -40.22 -18.36 18.71
N ALA A 165 -41.47 -18.82 18.70
CA ALA A 165 -42.27 -18.81 17.48
C ALA A 165 -42.50 -17.39 16.95
N ASP A 166 -42.74 -16.42 17.83
CA ASP A 166 -42.95 -15.01 17.47
C ASP A 166 -41.65 -14.40 16.86
N VAL A 167 -40.48 -14.69 17.46
CA VAL A 167 -39.18 -14.26 16.92
C VAL A 167 -38.90 -14.94 15.57
N ASP A 168 -39.13 -16.25 15.47
CA ASP A 168 -38.86 -17.03 14.26
C ASP A 168 -39.74 -16.53 13.08
N ALA A 169 -40.99 -16.14 13.32
CA ALA A 169 -41.87 -15.63 12.29
C ALA A 169 -41.39 -14.32 11.67
N ILE A 170 -40.96 -13.35 12.48
CA ILE A 170 -40.42 -12.07 11.96
C ILE A 170 -39.03 -12.26 11.37
N SER A 171 -38.21 -13.12 12.01
CA SER A 171 -36.87 -13.46 11.51
C SER A 171 -36.95 -14.08 10.10
N ALA A 172 -37.89 -14.95 9.82
CA ALA A 172 -38.09 -15.54 8.50
C ALA A 172 -38.37 -14.48 7.43
N GLN A 173 -39.25 -13.50 7.71
CA GLN A 173 -39.53 -12.41 6.78
C GLN A 173 -38.29 -11.54 6.53
N TYR A 174 -37.56 -11.13 7.59
CA TYR A 174 -36.34 -10.36 7.49
C TYR A 174 -35.27 -11.13 6.67
N ASN A 175 -35.07 -12.41 6.97
CA ASN A 175 -34.07 -13.24 6.28
C ASN A 175 -34.41 -13.40 4.79
N THR A 176 -35.66 -13.48 4.41
CA THR A 176 -36.06 -13.55 2.98
C THR A 176 -35.55 -12.33 2.20
N LEU A 177 -35.71 -11.12 2.75
CA LEU A 177 -35.16 -9.89 2.10
C LEU A 177 -33.65 -9.81 2.18
N ALA A 178 -33.08 -10.17 3.32
CA ALA A 178 -31.61 -10.17 3.51
C ALA A 178 -30.90 -11.15 2.55
N ASP A 179 -31.47 -12.34 2.36
CA ASP A 179 -30.97 -13.35 1.43
C ASP A 179 -31.11 -12.90 -0.03
N LYS A 180 -32.20 -12.21 -0.37
CA LYS A 180 -32.38 -11.60 -1.70
C LYS A 180 -31.28 -10.56 -1.98
N ILE A 181 -30.99 -9.68 -1.03
CA ILE A 181 -29.92 -8.68 -1.14
C ILE A 181 -28.56 -9.38 -1.28
N LYS A 182 -28.30 -10.42 -0.49
CA LYS A 182 -27.09 -11.21 -0.55
C LYS A 182 -26.90 -11.88 -1.92
N THR A 183 -27.95 -12.46 -2.47
CA THR A 183 -27.94 -13.09 -3.80
C THR A 183 -27.62 -12.07 -4.89
N LEU A 184 -28.29 -10.90 -4.87
CA LEU A 184 -28.03 -9.82 -5.82
C LEU A 184 -26.59 -9.28 -5.72
N LYS A 185 -26.04 -9.16 -4.51
CA LYS A 185 -24.63 -8.78 -4.31
C LYS A 185 -23.67 -9.80 -4.89
N SER A 186 -23.95 -11.09 -4.71
CA SER A 186 -23.14 -12.17 -5.29
C SER A 186 -23.22 -12.17 -6.82
N GLU A 187 -24.41 -12.01 -7.39
CA GLU A 187 -24.60 -11.92 -8.85
C GLU A 187 -23.85 -10.71 -9.42
N ARG A 188 -23.99 -9.54 -8.80
CA ARG A 188 -23.28 -8.33 -9.19
C ARG A 188 -21.76 -8.56 -9.22
N GLN A 189 -21.23 -9.19 -8.16
CA GLN A 189 -19.81 -9.48 -8.07
C GLN A 189 -19.37 -10.42 -9.19
N GLN A 190 -20.06 -11.53 -9.42
CA GLN A 190 -19.75 -12.45 -10.50
C GLN A 190 -19.76 -11.80 -11.88
N ARG A 191 -20.77 -10.95 -12.15
CA ARG A 191 -20.84 -10.20 -13.42
C ARG A 191 -19.69 -9.22 -13.56
N SER A 192 -19.34 -8.49 -12.50
CA SER A 192 -18.20 -7.57 -12.50
C SER A 192 -16.88 -8.29 -12.74
N ASP A 193 -16.66 -9.42 -12.08
CA ASP A 193 -15.45 -10.22 -12.24
C ASP A 193 -15.35 -10.81 -13.65
N SER A 194 -16.49 -11.32 -14.18
CA SER A 194 -16.58 -11.84 -15.54
C SER A 194 -16.33 -10.76 -16.60
N LEU A 195 -16.91 -9.57 -16.42
CA LEU A 195 -16.72 -8.43 -17.32
C LEU A 195 -15.25 -7.96 -17.31
N GLN A 196 -14.63 -7.90 -16.14
CA GLN A 196 -13.22 -7.53 -16.02
C GLN A 196 -12.31 -8.58 -16.64
N HIS A 197 -12.60 -9.87 -16.45
CA HIS A 197 -11.87 -10.97 -17.09
C HIS A 197 -11.98 -10.91 -18.61
N TRP A 198 -13.22 -10.72 -19.13
CA TRP A 198 -13.46 -10.53 -20.56
C TRP A 198 -12.65 -9.36 -21.12
N LEU A 199 -12.65 -8.22 -20.43
CA LEU A 199 -11.88 -7.06 -20.84
C LEU A 199 -10.37 -7.38 -20.93
N PHE A 200 -9.80 -8.04 -19.93
CA PHE A 200 -8.38 -8.40 -19.93
C PHE A 200 -8.00 -9.40 -21.03
N GLN A 201 -8.91 -10.28 -21.44
CA GLN A 201 -8.70 -11.17 -22.58
C GLN A 201 -8.64 -10.40 -23.91
N HIS A 202 -9.40 -9.31 -24.05
CA HIS A 202 -9.48 -8.52 -25.28
C HIS A 202 -8.39 -7.44 -25.38
N PHE A 203 -7.73 -7.10 -24.27
CA PHE A 203 -6.52 -6.27 -24.33
C PHE A 203 -5.33 -7.11 -24.76
N VAL A 204 -5.13 -7.21 -26.08
CA VAL A 204 -4.03 -7.97 -26.70
C VAL A 204 -2.90 -7.03 -27.07
N MET A 205 -1.73 -7.22 -26.44
CA MET A 205 -0.53 -6.41 -26.59
C MET A 205 0.44 -7.06 -27.57
N LEU A 206 0.94 -6.27 -28.52
CA LEU A 206 2.05 -6.65 -29.39
C LEU A 206 3.38 -6.34 -28.73
N ASN A 207 4.39 -7.18 -28.97
CA ASN A 207 5.76 -6.88 -28.60
C ASN A 207 6.59 -6.45 -29.84
N GLY A 208 7.84 -6.02 -29.62
CA GLY A 208 8.74 -5.61 -30.70
C GLY A 208 9.17 -6.73 -31.65
N ARG A 209 8.84 -8.01 -31.34
CA ARG A 209 9.03 -9.17 -32.24
C ARG A 209 7.81 -9.46 -33.10
N GLY A 210 6.70 -8.72 -32.92
CA GLY A 210 5.43 -8.99 -33.58
C GLY A 210 4.58 -10.08 -32.94
N GLU A 211 4.97 -10.60 -31.76
CA GLU A 211 4.19 -11.57 -31.00
C GLU A 211 3.09 -10.87 -30.20
N SER A 212 1.97 -11.56 -29.95
CA SER A 212 0.85 -10.99 -29.22
C SER A 212 0.52 -11.81 -27.95
N LYS A 213 0.17 -11.12 -26.85
CA LYS A 213 -0.38 -11.71 -25.61
C LYS A 213 -1.48 -10.83 -25.05
N ASN A 214 -2.50 -11.46 -24.47
CA ASN A 214 -3.49 -10.74 -23.69
C ASN A 214 -2.96 -10.40 -22.29
N LEU A 215 -3.66 -9.52 -21.56
CA LEU A 215 -3.23 -9.10 -20.23
C LEU A 215 -3.15 -10.26 -19.23
N ILE A 216 -4.05 -11.23 -19.29
CA ILE A 216 -4.06 -12.37 -18.37
C ILE A 216 -2.76 -13.16 -18.50
N ASP A 217 -2.36 -13.46 -19.74
CA ASP A 217 -1.13 -14.21 -20.03
C ASP A 217 0.14 -13.43 -19.65
N ILE A 218 0.11 -12.09 -19.81
CA ILE A 218 1.23 -11.22 -19.40
C ILE A 218 1.40 -11.25 -17.87
N PHE A 219 0.31 -11.18 -17.11
CA PHE A 219 0.37 -11.09 -15.65
C PHE A 219 0.48 -12.43 -14.94
N LYS A 220 0.13 -13.56 -15.58
CA LYS A 220 0.09 -14.90 -14.99
C LYS A 220 1.33 -15.29 -14.20
N ASN A 221 2.52 -14.92 -14.68
CA ASN A 221 3.81 -15.28 -14.08
C ASN A 221 4.44 -14.12 -13.30
N THR A 222 3.69 -13.07 -13.01
CA THR A 222 4.15 -11.94 -12.20
C THR A 222 3.78 -12.14 -10.73
N ALA A 223 4.44 -11.43 -9.81
CA ALA A 223 4.09 -11.44 -8.39
C ALA A 223 2.65 -10.94 -8.12
N ILE A 224 2.03 -10.23 -9.06
CA ILE A 224 0.67 -9.70 -8.95
C ILE A 224 -0.37 -10.76 -9.37
N GLY A 225 -0.04 -11.63 -10.34
CA GLY A 225 -0.87 -12.73 -10.84
C GLY A 225 -2.07 -12.31 -11.68
N ILE A 226 -2.84 -11.31 -11.23
CA ILE A 226 -4.05 -10.79 -11.90
C ILE A 226 -3.82 -9.34 -12.31
N PRO A 227 -4.16 -8.93 -13.55
CA PRO A 227 -4.00 -7.54 -13.96
C PRO A 227 -4.84 -6.60 -13.06
N PRO A 228 -4.26 -5.51 -12.52
CA PRO A 228 -5.05 -4.48 -11.84
C PRO A 228 -6.02 -3.77 -12.80
N SER A 229 -7.15 -3.31 -12.28
CA SER A 229 -8.12 -2.53 -13.07
C SER A 229 -7.47 -1.33 -13.76
N GLY A 230 -7.81 -1.08 -15.04
CA GLY A 230 -7.21 -0.05 -15.90
C GLY A 230 -5.82 -0.38 -16.42
N SER A 231 -5.37 -1.65 -16.33
CA SER A 231 -4.16 -2.12 -17.01
C SER A 231 -4.36 -2.07 -18.53
N GLY A 232 -3.34 -1.57 -19.25
CA GLY A 232 -3.40 -1.41 -20.72
C GLY A 232 -3.97 -0.07 -21.22
N GLU A 233 -4.59 0.74 -20.35
CA GLU A 233 -5.16 2.04 -20.69
C GLU A 233 -4.18 3.22 -20.53
N CYS A 234 -2.95 2.96 -20.08
CA CYS A 234 -1.92 3.98 -19.95
C CYS A 234 -1.38 4.44 -21.32
N CYS A 235 -0.70 5.58 -21.36
CA CYS A 235 -0.14 6.15 -22.58
C CYS A 235 0.87 5.22 -23.24
N GLU A 236 1.75 4.61 -22.46
CA GLU A 236 2.86 3.81 -22.95
C GLU A 236 2.39 2.59 -23.77
N PRO A 237 1.49 1.72 -23.25
CA PRO A 237 0.95 0.62 -24.04
C PRO A 237 0.23 1.06 -25.31
N ARG A 238 -0.53 2.17 -25.26
CA ARG A 238 -1.24 2.71 -26.43
C ARG A 238 -0.27 3.15 -27.51
N LEU A 239 0.77 3.89 -27.15
CA LEU A 239 1.79 4.41 -28.05
C LEU A 239 2.56 3.27 -28.73
N LEU A 240 3.05 2.31 -27.95
CA LEU A 240 3.80 1.17 -28.48
C LEU A 240 2.93 0.28 -29.36
N GLN A 241 1.69 -0.02 -28.92
CA GLN A 241 0.74 -0.81 -29.69
C GLN A 241 0.48 -0.23 -31.07
N TYR A 242 0.27 1.10 -31.12
CA TYR A 242 0.04 1.79 -32.38
C TYR A 242 1.30 1.79 -33.24
N ALA A 243 2.46 2.09 -32.67
CA ALA A 243 3.73 2.07 -33.38
C ALA A 243 3.99 0.71 -34.03
N PHE A 244 3.83 -0.38 -33.28
CA PHE A 244 4.03 -1.75 -33.80
C PHE A 244 3.03 -2.13 -34.87
N LYS A 245 1.75 -1.79 -34.70
CA LYS A 245 0.72 -2.03 -35.75
C LYS A 245 1.00 -1.30 -37.05
N GLN A 246 1.67 -0.14 -36.98
CA GLN A 246 2.04 0.68 -38.16
C GLN A 246 3.44 0.36 -38.67
N GLY A 247 4.16 -0.59 -38.10
CA GLY A 247 5.53 -0.91 -38.47
C GLY A 247 6.56 0.19 -38.22
N LEU A 248 6.24 1.10 -37.26
CA LEU A 248 7.11 2.22 -36.87
C LEU A 248 8.08 1.74 -35.75
N LYS A 249 9.32 2.27 -35.79
CA LYS A 249 10.35 1.96 -34.77
C LYS A 249 10.28 2.98 -33.63
N PRO A 250 9.98 2.59 -32.39
CA PRO A 250 10.05 3.46 -31.23
C PRO A 250 11.49 3.95 -30.98
N ARG A 251 11.67 5.26 -30.70
CA ARG A 251 12.99 5.87 -30.46
C ARG A 251 13.10 6.48 -29.08
N LEU A 252 12.16 7.33 -28.68
CA LEU A 252 12.16 8.03 -27.39
C LEU A 252 10.73 8.23 -26.90
N MET A 253 10.50 7.99 -25.63
CA MET A 253 9.17 8.11 -25.02
C MET A 253 9.22 8.98 -23.76
N ALA A 254 8.24 9.88 -23.61
CA ALA A 254 8.12 10.72 -22.43
C ALA A 254 6.65 10.86 -22.01
N MET A 255 6.42 10.86 -20.68
CA MET A 255 5.10 11.01 -20.05
C MET A 255 5.07 12.25 -19.17
N MET A 256 4.09 13.12 -19.36
CA MET A 256 3.92 14.35 -18.58
C MET A 256 2.54 14.38 -17.92
N TRP A 257 2.48 14.85 -16.68
CA TRP A 257 1.23 15.04 -15.98
C TRP A 257 0.63 16.41 -16.29
N VAL A 258 -0.66 16.44 -16.59
CA VAL A 258 -1.43 17.67 -16.85
C VAL A 258 -2.62 17.70 -15.90
N GLY A 259 -2.81 18.83 -15.18
CA GLY A 259 -3.91 19.03 -14.25
C GLY A 259 -3.54 18.86 -12.78
N GLU A 260 -4.56 18.68 -11.93
CA GLU A 260 -4.41 18.55 -10.49
C GLU A 260 -3.83 17.19 -10.07
N SER A 261 -3.25 17.14 -8.86
CA SER A 261 -2.76 15.88 -8.29
C SER A 261 -3.91 14.94 -7.94
N PRO A 262 -3.84 13.64 -8.27
CA PRO A 262 -4.83 12.68 -7.81
C PRO A 262 -4.72 12.47 -6.29
N ARG A 263 -5.81 12.05 -5.65
CA ARG A 263 -5.81 11.74 -4.21
C ARG A 263 -4.78 10.66 -3.88
N GLY A 264 -3.98 10.91 -2.86
CA GLY A 264 -2.98 9.94 -2.35
C GLY A 264 -1.65 9.88 -3.11
N VAL A 265 -1.49 10.57 -4.26
CA VAL A 265 -0.24 10.63 -5.02
C VAL A 265 -0.01 12.04 -5.50
N ILE A 266 1.12 12.64 -5.16
CA ILE A 266 1.43 14.00 -5.61
C ILE A 266 2.02 13.93 -7.03
N ARG A 267 1.32 14.57 -7.97
CA ARG A 267 1.77 14.78 -9.34
C ARG A 267 1.64 16.27 -9.70
N LYS A 268 2.73 16.86 -10.13
CA LYS A 268 2.76 18.27 -10.49
C LYS A 268 2.48 18.42 -11.99
N HIS A 269 1.60 19.36 -12.34
CA HIS A 269 1.36 19.76 -13.72
C HIS A 269 2.66 20.12 -14.43
N GLY A 270 2.84 19.68 -15.66
CA GLY A 270 4.05 19.93 -16.47
C GLY A 270 5.27 19.09 -16.09
N SER A 271 5.18 18.24 -15.04
CA SER A 271 6.30 17.38 -14.65
C SER A 271 6.25 16.01 -15.31
N TYR A 272 7.43 15.47 -15.61
CA TYR A 272 7.59 14.15 -16.24
C TYR A 272 7.60 13.05 -15.20
N TYR A 273 7.01 11.90 -15.55
CA TYR A 273 6.90 10.74 -14.67
C TYR A 273 7.21 9.45 -15.41
N PRO A 274 7.93 8.51 -14.79
CA PRO A 274 8.14 7.18 -15.35
C PRO A 274 6.85 6.37 -15.38
N ALA A 275 6.85 5.28 -16.14
CA ALA A 275 5.79 4.28 -16.15
C ALA A 275 5.47 3.75 -14.74
N CYS A 276 4.21 3.44 -14.47
CA CYS A 276 3.83 2.91 -13.17
C CYS A 276 4.28 1.45 -13.02
N GLN A 277 4.78 1.09 -11.82
CA GLN A 277 5.38 -0.22 -11.57
C GLN A 277 4.34 -1.36 -11.47
N GLY A 278 3.11 -1.06 -11.08
CA GLY A 278 2.09 -2.09 -10.84
C GLY A 278 1.28 -2.47 -12.09
N ARG A 279 0.84 -1.48 -12.88
CA ARG A 279 -0.03 -1.71 -14.06
C ARG A 279 0.75 -1.77 -15.36
N CYS A 280 1.70 -0.84 -15.56
CA CYS A 280 2.37 -0.65 -16.84
C CYS A 280 3.62 -1.52 -16.96
N LYS A 281 4.42 -1.68 -15.89
CA LYS A 281 5.70 -2.37 -15.97
C LYS A 281 5.59 -3.80 -16.54
N PRO A 282 4.72 -4.71 -16.08
CA PRO A 282 4.62 -6.04 -16.67
C PRO A 282 4.24 -6.02 -18.16
N ILE A 283 3.39 -5.06 -18.55
CA ILE A 283 3.00 -4.88 -19.94
C ILE A 283 4.18 -4.40 -20.77
N LEU A 284 4.94 -3.42 -20.26
CA LEU A 284 6.12 -2.88 -20.95
C LEU A 284 7.24 -3.91 -21.03
N ASP A 285 7.46 -4.71 -19.97
CA ASP A 285 8.45 -5.80 -19.99
C ASP A 285 8.14 -6.83 -21.10
N TRP A 286 6.86 -7.03 -21.45
CA TRP A 286 6.45 -7.82 -22.61
C TRP A 286 6.59 -7.04 -23.92
N MET A 287 6.05 -5.82 -24.02
CA MET A 287 5.98 -5.06 -25.26
C MET A 287 7.37 -4.66 -25.78
N LEU A 288 8.33 -4.40 -24.91
CA LEU A 288 9.70 -4.00 -25.27
C LEU A 288 10.60 -5.18 -25.69
N GLN A 289 10.12 -6.42 -25.64
CA GLN A 289 10.90 -7.56 -26.14
C GLN A 289 11.13 -7.43 -27.65
N GLY A 290 12.39 -7.55 -28.08
CA GLY A 290 12.81 -7.38 -29.46
C GLY A 290 13.12 -5.94 -29.88
N ILE A 291 13.06 -5.01 -28.93
CA ILE A 291 13.53 -3.62 -29.13
C ILE A 291 14.81 -3.44 -28.31
N GLU A 292 15.77 -2.75 -28.88
CA GLU A 292 16.92 -2.26 -28.16
C GLU A 292 16.49 -1.10 -27.29
N VAL A 293 16.46 -1.33 -25.97
CA VAL A 293 16.11 -0.34 -24.95
C VAL A 293 17.40 0.12 -24.32
N GLU A 294 17.59 1.45 -24.22
CA GLU A 294 18.67 2.03 -23.43
C GLU A 294 18.61 1.44 -22.02
N SER A 295 19.68 0.74 -21.61
CA SER A 295 19.80 0.22 -20.26
C SER A 295 19.73 1.38 -19.29
N ASP A 296 18.92 1.27 -18.23
CA ASP A 296 19.02 2.21 -17.12
C ASP A 296 20.49 2.29 -16.70
N HIS A 297 21.20 3.37 -17.05
CA HIS A 297 22.61 3.58 -16.66
C HIS A 297 22.83 3.57 -15.14
N ILE A 298 21.76 3.41 -14.38
CA ILE A 298 21.76 3.18 -12.94
C ILE A 298 22.07 1.70 -12.61
N ASP A 299 21.95 0.77 -13.57
CA ASP A 299 22.17 -0.69 -13.35
C ASP A 299 23.54 -1.19 -13.84
N SER A 300 24.36 -0.35 -14.53
CA SER A 300 25.65 -0.77 -15.09
C SER A 300 26.82 -0.85 -14.09
N ASP A 301 26.61 -0.43 -12.83
CA ASP A 301 27.57 -0.63 -11.73
C ASP A 301 27.15 -1.74 -10.75
N ALA A 302 26.50 -2.78 -11.25
CA ALA A 302 26.32 -4.04 -10.51
C ALA A 302 27.67 -4.83 -10.51
N THR A 303 28.75 -4.17 -10.14
CA THR A 303 29.96 -4.85 -9.69
C THR A 303 29.63 -5.54 -8.37
N ASP A 304 29.71 -6.85 -8.34
CA ASP A 304 29.95 -7.84 -7.26
C ASP A 304 29.86 -7.33 -5.79
N ARG A 305 28.82 -6.54 -5.48
CA ARG A 305 28.58 -5.98 -4.14
C ARG A 305 27.75 -6.96 -3.35
N GLN A 306 28.39 -8.06 -2.93
CA GLN A 306 27.73 -9.10 -2.13
C GLN A 306 27.37 -8.57 -0.74
N LEU A 307 26.16 -8.95 -0.26
CA LEU A 307 25.75 -8.73 1.13
C LEU A 307 26.71 -9.52 2.06
N LYS A 308 27.44 -8.82 2.91
CA LYS A 308 28.34 -9.44 3.88
C LYS A 308 27.56 -9.91 5.11
N ILE A 309 27.69 -11.17 5.50
CA ILE A 309 27.18 -11.65 6.78
C ILE A 309 28.26 -11.45 7.82
N LEU A 310 27.98 -10.64 8.85
CA LEU A 310 28.91 -10.37 9.96
C LEU A 310 28.69 -11.33 11.12
N TYR A 311 27.42 -11.71 11.35
CA TYR A 311 27.01 -12.65 12.39
C TYR A 311 25.66 -13.28 12.01
N SER A 312 25.42 -14.52 12.43
CA SER A 312 24.10 -15.14 12.34
C SER A 312 23.95 -16.24 13.39
N ASP A 313 22.74 -16.37 13.92
CA ASP A 313 22.30 -17.47 14.77
C ASP A 313 20.85 -17.87 14.38
N SER A 314 20.12 -18.52 15.28
CA SER A 314 18.72 -18.93 15.06
C SER A 314 17.73 -17.76 15.05
N ASP A 315 18.08 -16.62 15.63
CA ASP A 315 17.17 -15.51 15.94
C ASP A 315 17.43 -14.27 15.09
N ILE A 316 18.71 -14.00 14.80
CA ILE A 316 19.14 -12.76 14.15
C ILE A 316 20.24 -12.98 13.11
N VAL A 317 20.31 -12.07 12.16
CA VAL A 317 21.48 -11.89 11.27
C VAL A 317 21.94 -10.44 11.34
N VAL A 318 23.23 -10.23 11.51
CA VAL A 318 23.87 -8.93 11.37
C VAL A 318 24.60 -8.90 10.03
N VAL A 319 24.25 -7.94 9.19
CA VAL A 319 24.77 -7.85 7.83
C VAL A 319 25.51 -6.54 7.58
N GLY A 320 26.53 -6.59 6.73
CA GLY A 320 27.16 -5.43 6.13
C GLY A 320 26.51 -5.15 4.77
N LYS A 321 25.63 -4.14 4.71
CA LYS A 321 24.96 -3.71 3.48
C LYS A 321 25.93 -2.87 2.64
N PRO A 322 26.22 -3.22 1.38
CA PRO A 322 26.95 -2.34 0.47
C PRO A 322 26.11 -1.10 0.10
N GLU A 323 26.76 -0.07 -0.39
CA GLU A 323 26.07 1.05 -1.02
C GLU A 323 25.32 0.61 -2.29
N GLY A 324 24.29 1.32 -2.69
CA GLY A 324 23.48 0.99 -3.88
C GLY A 324 22.49 -0.16 -3.68
N MET A 325 22.63 -0.97 -2.61
CA MET A 325 21.69 -2.05 -2.28
C MET A 325 20.48 -1.53 -1.51
N LEU A 326 19.29 -2.05 -1.83
CA LEU A 326 18.06 -1.74 -1.09
C LEU A 326 18.00 -2.52 0.24
N SER A 327 17.46 -1.91 1.29
CA SER A 327 17.18 -2.61 2.57
C SER A 327 15.95 -3.52 2.45
N VAL A 328 14.93 -3.07 1.74
CA VAL A 328 13.67 -3.79 1.46
C VAL A 328 13.35 -3.68 -0.03
N PRO A 329 12.56 -4.61 -0.60
CA PRO A 329 12.15 -4.51 -1.99
C PRO A 329 11.54 -3.15 -2.31
N GLY A 330 12.04 -2.52 -3.34
CA GLY A 330 11.56 -1.24 -3.86
C GLY A 330 10.63 -1.43 -5.06
N LYS A 331 10.49 -0.37 -5.84
CA LYS A 331 9.73 -0.41 -7.10
C LYS A 331 10.52 -0.98 -8.29
N SER A 332 11.82 -1.20 -8.13
CA SER A 332 12.72 -1.82 -9.12
C SER A 332 12.94 -3.29 -8.79
N ASN A 333 13.40 -4.07 -9.79
CA ASN A 333 13.76 -5.49 -9.62
C ASN A 333 15.12 -5.69 -8.90
N ARG A 334 15.68 -4.65 -8.27
CA ARG A 334 16.94 -4.74 -7.55
C ARG A 334 16.80 -5.64 -6.34
N GLU A 335 17.81 -6.45 -6.11
CA GLU A 335 17.93 -7.22 -4.89
C GLU A 335 17.97 -6.29 -3.66
N SER A 336 17.41 -6.78 -2.57
CA SER A 336 17.41 -6.10 -1.29
C SER A 336 17.96 -7.01 -0.21
N VAL A 337 18.41 -6.42 0.90
CA VAL A 337 18.81 -7.21 2.07
C VAL A 337 17.71 -8.21 2.43
N LYS A 338 16.43 -7.79 2.43
CA LYS A 338 15.31 -8.68 2.73
C LYS A 338 15.25 -9.86 1.77
N THR A 339 15.32 -9.64 0.45
CA THR A 339 15.21 -10.73 -0.54
C THR A 339 16.37 -11.71 -0.43
N ILE A 340 17.60 -11.22 -0.25
CA ILE A 340 18.78 -12.07 -0.08
C ILE A 340 18.69 -12.92 1.20
N ILE A 341 18.25 -12.31 2.32
CA ILE A 341 18.09 -13.03 3.59
C ILE A 341 17.02 -14.10 3.48
N MET A 342 15.87 -13.82 2.85
CA MET A 342 14.82 -14.83 2.63
C MET A 342 15.29 -16.00 1.78
N GLN A 343 16.14 -15.78 0.79
CA GLN A 343 16.75 -16.85 -0.02
C GLN A 343 17.78 -17.66 0.78
N LYS A 344 18.61 -16.97 1.55
CA LYS A 344 19.71 -17.62 2.30
C LYS A 344 19.24 -18.33 3.57
N TYR A 345 18.14 -17.88 4.16
CA TYR A 345 17.54 -18.43 5.38
C TYR A 345 16.08 -18.84 5.11
N PRO A 346 15.83 -19.99 4.46
CA PRO A 346 14.47 -20.41 4.06
C PRO A 346 13.50 -20.61 5.24
N HIS A 347 14.02 -20.80 6.45
CA HIS A 347 13.23 -20.98 7.66
C HIS A 347 12.90 -19.65 8.37
N ALA A 348 13.36 -18.52 7.85
CA ALA A 348 13.05 -17.21 8.41
C ALA A 348 11.57 -16.84 8.19
N HIS A 349 10.87 -16.50 9.26
CA HIS A 349 9.45 -16.17 9.24
C HIS A 349 9.20 -14.75 9.76
N GLY A 350 8.26 -14.03 9.11
CA GLY A 350 7.81 -12.71 9.55
C GLY A 350 8.42 -11.53 8.78
N PRO A 351 8.29 -10.29 9.31
CA PRO A 351 8.70 -9.05 8.62
C PRO A 351 10.21 -8.90 8.42
N LEU A 352 11.06 -9.56 9.18
CA LEU A 352 12.52 -9.65 9.13
C LEU A 352 13.28 -8.33 9.35
N ILE A 353 12.98 -7.26 8.59
CA ILE A 353 13.73 -6.00 8.61
C ILE A 353 13.26 -5.11 9.77
N VAL A 354 14.09 -4.97 10.80
CA VAL A 354 13.77 -4.18 12.01
C VAL A 354 14.11 -2.69 11.87
N HIS A 355 15.09 -2.35 11.03
CA HIS A 355 15.44 -0.99 10.65
C HIS A 355 16.00 -0.97 9.22
N ARG A 356 16.19 0.21 8.66
CA ARG A 356 16.66 0.34 7.28
C ARG A 356 17.76 1.39 7.14
N LEU A 357 18.67 1.16 6.21
CA LEU A 357 19.58 2.15 5.67
C LEU A 357 19.06 2.64 4.31
N ASP A 358 19.35 3.88 3.96
CA ASP A 358 19.10 4.40 2.62
C ASP A 358 19.88 3.60 1.58
N MET A 359 19.41 3.55 0.34
CA MET A 359 20.07 2.80 -0.74
C MET A 359 21.55 3.17 -0.88
N ALA A 360 21.86 4.46 -0.87
CA ALA A 360 23.22 4.97 -1.03
C ALA A 360 24.10 4.82 0.24
N THR A 361 23.51 4.56 1.42
CA THR A 361 24.24 4.38 2.68
C THR A 361 24.72 2.95 2.81
N SER A 362 26.01 2.76 3.09
CA SER A 362 26.59 1.45 3.43
C SER A 362 26.62 1.23 4.94
N GLY A 363 26.85 0.00 5.39
CA GLY A 363 27.11 -0.30 6.80
C GLY A 363 26.26 -1.40 7.39
N ILE A 364 26.29 -1.50 8.72
CA ILE A 364 25.68 -2.58 9.49
C ILE A 364 24.15 -2.45 9.49
N MET A 365 23.48 -3.57 9.22
CA MET A 365 22.04 -3.75 9.44
C MET A 365 21.77 -4.99 10.29
N LEU A 366 20.81 -4.86 11.20
CA LEU A 366 20.28 -5.95 12.02
C LEU A 366 18.98 -6.47 11.40
N VAL A 367 18.87 -7.78 11.28
CA VAL A 367 17.74 -8.50 10.67
C VAL A 367 17.27 -9.58 11.64
N ALA A 368 15.96 -9.69 11.86
CA ALA A 368 15.37 -10.77 12.64
C ALA A 368 15.05 -11.98 11.74
N LEU A 369 15.21 -13.20 12.23
CA LEU A 369 14.86 -14.42 11.49
C LEU A 369 13.49 -15.01 11.88
N ASN A 370 12.90 -14.53 12.97
CA ASN A 370 11.59 -14.95 13.44
C ASN A 370 10.79 -13.77 14.03
N GLU A 371 9.49 -13.97 14.21
CA GLU A 371 8.56 -12.92 14.65
C GLU A 371 8.83 -12.47 16.09
N THR A 372 9.19 -13.38 16.98
CA THR A 372 9.50 -13.08 18.40
C THR A 372 10.69 -12.13 18.49
N SER A 373 11.77 -12.46 17.78
CA SER A 373 12.97 -11.63 17.71
C SER A 373 12.70 -10.28 17.03
N TYR A 374 11.85 -10.26 15.99
CA TYR A 374 11.42 -9.04 15.37
C TYR A 374 10.72 -8.09 16.34
N HIS A 375 9.73 -8.56 17.08
CA HIS A 375 8.99 -7.73 18.04
C HIS A 375 9.88 -7.26 19.20
N ASN A 376 10.78 -8.11 19.70
CA ASN A 376 11.73 -7.70 20.73
C ASN A 376 12.65 -6.58 20.25
N LEU A 377 13.28 -6.75 19.08
CA LEU A 377 14.17 -5.74 18.49
C LEU A 377 13.43 -4.44 18.15
N GLN A 378 12.20 -4.52 17.63
CA GLN A 378 11.34 -3.34 17.41
C GLN A 378 11.10 -2.55 18.71
N ARG A 379 10.85 -3.26 19.82
CA ARG A 379 10.71 -2.64 21.14
C ARG A 379 12.01 -1.97 21.58
N GLN A 380 13.17 -2.61 21.41
CA GLN A 380 14.48 -2.00 21.72
C GLN A 380 14.71 -0.72 20.89
N PHE A 381 14.32 -0.70 19.60
CA PHE A 381 14.37 0.52 18.77
C PHE A 381 13.41 1.62 19.29
N ALA A 382 12.18 1.26 19.65
CA ALA A 382 11.17 2.18 20.18
C ALA A 382 11.61 2.80 21.52
N GLU A 383 12.21 2.00 22.40
CA GLU A 383 12.75 2.38 23.71
C GLU A 383 14.13 3.07 23.62
N ARG A 384 14.70 3.21 22.42
CA ARG A 384 16.03 3.81 22.17
C ARG A 384 17.17 3.09 22.89
N LYS A 385 17.04 1.80 23.13
CA LYS A 385 18.09 0.94 23.74
C LYS A 385 19.17 0.52 22.76
N ILE A 386 18.88 0.63 21.45
CA ILE A 386 19.86 0.34 20.39
C ILE A 386 20.66 1.60 20.09
N GLN A 387 21.98 1.52 20.28
CA GLN A 387 22.90 2.59 19.94
C GLN A 387 23.48 2.34 18.56
N LYS A 388 23.63 3.42 17.80
CA LYS A 388 24.14 3.38 16.42
C LYS A 388 25.21 4.44 16.26
N ARG A 389 26.31 4.07 15.66
CA ARG A 389 27.38 4.97 15.29
C ARG A 389 27.55 4.97 13.78
N TYR A 390 27.53 6.14 13.21
CA TYR A 390 27.81 6.36 11.80
C TYR A 390 29.06 7.18 11.63
N VAL A 391 29.78 6.99 10.52
CA VAL A 391 30.87 7.83 10.08
C VAL A 391 30.53 8.44 8.74
N ALA A 392 30.91 9.71 8.54
CA ALA A 392 30.73 10.38 7.26
C ALA A 392 31.94 11.27 6.94
N LEU A 393 32.15 11.52 5.63
CA LEU A 393 33.02 12.60 5.17
C LEU A 393 32.17 13.76 4.71
N LEU A 394 32.44 14.93 5.23
CA LEU A 394 31.79 16.19 4.83
C LEU A 394 32.43 16.74 3.56
N SER A 395 31.65 17.46 2.74
CA SER A 395 32.16 18.12 1.53
C SER A 395 32.94 19.39 1.81
N ARG A 396 32.75 19.97 3.00
CA ARG A 396 33.44 21.15 3.52
C ARG A 396 33.48 21.11 5.05
N LYS A 397 34.34 21.93 5.65
CA LYS A 397 34.41 22.08 7.10
C LYS A 397 33.06 22.64 7.61
N PRO A 398 32.47 22.05 8.67
CA PRO A 398 31.18 22.49 9.18
C PRO A 398 31.30 23.88 9.81
N ASN A 399 30.26 24.68 9.64
CA ASN A 399 30.15 25.98 10.29
C ASN A 399 29.60 25.78 11.71
N THR A 400 30.50 25.59 12.67
CA THR A 400 30.12 25.37 14.07
C THR A 400 30.38 26.62 14.91
N PRO A 401 29.46 27.03 15.79
CA PRO A 401 29.72 28.11 16.74
C PRO A 401 30.88 27.72 17.65
N SER A 402 31.87 28.60 17.79
CA SER A 402 32.94 28.54 18.81
C SER A 402 33.85 27.29 18.75
N ALA A 403 34.40 26.92 17.60
CA ALA A 403 35.45 25.88 17.49
C ALA A 403 35.14 24.55 18.23
N SER A 404 33.87 24.26 18.49
CA SER A 404 33.45 23.01 19.14
C SER A 404 33.58 21.83 18.18
N ASN A 405 34.28 20.77 18.62
CA ASN A 405 34.42 19.55 17.85
C ASN A 405 33.26 18.56 18.07
N CYS A 406 32.23 18.91 18.81
CA CYS A 406 31.06 18.10 19.07
C CYS A 406 29.81 18.96 19.33
N GLY A 407 28.64 18.35 19.19
CA GLY A 407 27.38 19.03 19.44
C GLY A 407 26.15 18.15 19.14
N THR A 408 25.00 18.80 19.15
CA THR A 408 23.70 18.15 18.96
C THR A 408 22.89 18.94 17.93
N ILE A 409 22.23 18.22 17.01
CA ILE A 409 21.31 18.78 16.02
C ILE A 409 19.92 18.27 16.32
N THR A 410 18.99 19.21 16.53
CA THR A 410 17.58 18.93 16.81
C THR A 410 16.71 19.66 15.78
N LEU A 411 16.53 19.06 14.61
CA LEU A 411 15.76 19.64 13.53
C LEU A 411 14.62 18.68 13.13
N PRO A 412 13.34 19.12 13.23
CA PRO A 412 12.21 18.25 12.85
C PRO A 412 12.15 18.07 11.33
N LEU A 413 11.88 16.82 10.88
CA LEU A 413 11.93 16.44 9.49
C LEU A 413 10.59 16.02 8.95
N ALA A 414 10.26 16.46 7.72
CA ALA A 414 9.10 16.06 6.94
C ALA A 414 9.48 15.76 5.50
N PRO A 415 8.68 14.93 4.76
CA PRO A 415 8.88 14.75 3.34
C PRO A 415 8.77 16.07 2.57
N ASP A 416 9.74 16.34 1.70
CA ASP A 416 9.59 17.41 0.72
C ASP A 416 8.78 16.90 -0.46
N TYR A 417 7.49 17.21 -0.47
CA TYR A 417 6.58 16.74 -1.50
C TYR A 417 6.86 17.36 -2.86
N MET A 418 7.55 18.48 -2.92
CA MET A 418 7.90 19.17 -4.18
C MET A 418 9.17 18.60 -4.80
N HIS A 419 10.09 18.07 -3.99
CA HIS A 419 11.40 17.55 -4.43
C HIS A 419 11.64 16.12 -3.94
N ARG A 420 10.72 15.20 -4.24
CA ARG A 420 10.91 13.78 -3.87
C ARG A 420 12.15 13.18 -4.54
N PRO A 421 12.94 12.35 -3.84
CA PRO A 421 12.67 11.73 -2.52
C PRO A 421 13.20 12.56 -1.33
N CYS A 422 13.52 13.85 -1.49
CA CYS A 422 14.09 14.68 -0.44
C CYS A 422 13.18 14.81 0.80
N GLN A 423 13.81 15.08 1.93
CA GLN A 423 13.18 15.55 3.15
C GLN A 423 13.48 17.03 3.32
N LYS A 424 12.68 17.75 4.11
CA LYS A 424 12.90 19.14 4.51
C LYS A 424 12.83 19.29 6.02
N VAL A 425 13.43 20.36 6.56
CA VAL A 425 13.17 20.79 7.92
C VAL A 425 11.82 21.50 7.96
N ASP A 426 10.95 21.07 8.86
CA ASP A 426 9.59 21.59 8.98
C ASP A 426 9.22 21.67 10.47
N PHE A 427 9.20 22.90 11.00
CA PHE A 427 8.95 23.13 12.43
C PHE A 427 7.48 22.99 12.84
N GLU A 428 6.55 23.05 11.88
CA GLU A 428 5.11 22.91 12.16
C GLU A 428 4.63 21.47 12.11
N HIS A 429 5.05 20.71 11.07
CA HIS A 429 4.53 19.38 10.79
C HIS A 429 5.61 18.29 10.80
N GLY A 430 6.87 18.67 10.99
CA GLY A 430 8.01 17.75 10.99
C GLY A 430 8.05 16.86 12.23
N LYS A 431 8.49 15.62 12.02
CA LYS A 431 8.72 14.68 13.12
C LYS A 431 10.04 15.00 13.81
N PRO A 432 10.07 15.09 15.16
CA PRO A 432 11.31 15.37 15.90
C PRO A 432 12.43 14.41 15.50
N ALA A 433 13.62 14.97 15.28
CA ALA A 433 14.81 14.20 14.97
C ALA A 433 16.00 14.75 15.77
N LEU A 434 16.82 13.85 16.34
CA LEU A 434 17.94 14.18 17.21
C LEU A 434 19.18 13.40 16.76
N THR A 435 20.28 14.12 16.52
CA THR A 435 21.60 13.56 16.18
C THR A 435 22.68 14.23 17.01
N GLU A 436 23.44 13.47 17.76
CA GLU A 436 24.70 13.93 18.34
C GLU A 436 25.82 13.70 17.34
N TRP A 437 26.80 14.59 17.33
CA TRP A 437 27.92 14.51 16.42
C TRP A 437 29.25 14.90 17.09
N ARG A 438 30.34 14.34 16.56
CA ARG A 438 31.71 14.68 16.95
C ARG A 438 32.60 14.65 15.72
N LEU A 439 33.39 15.69 15.53
CA LEU A 439 34.45 15.70 14.50
C LEU A 439 35.63 14.81 14.94
N ASP A 440 36.04 13.96 14.05
CA ASP A 440 37.23 13.12 14.17
C ASP A 440 38.43 13.80 13.51
N THR A 441 38.18 14.44 12.36
CA THR A 441 39.12 15.33 11.66
C THR A 441 38.33 16.52 11.10
N ASP A 442 38.96 17.46 10.40
CA ASP A 442 38.30 18.62 9.79
C ASP A 442 37.10 18.26 8.88
N LEU A 443 37.15 17.11 8.24
CA LEU A 443 36.06 16.64 7.32
C LEU A 443 35.46 15.31 7.72
N ARG A 444 36.09 14.54 8.61
CA ARG A 444 35.52 13.26 9.08
C ARG A 444 34.71 13.48 10.34
N ILE A 445 33.45 13.05 10.31
CA ILE A 445 32.50 13.24 11.41
C ILE A 445 31.90 11.90 11.86
N ILE A 446 31.76 11.73 13.15
CA ILE A 446 31.06 10.62 13.80
C ILE A 446 29.67 11.15 14.22
N LEU A 447 28.63 10.37 13.89
CA LEU A 447 27.24 10.73 14.09
C LEU A 447 26.52 9.66 14.91
N TYR A 448 25.78 10.07 15.94
CA TYR A 448 25.00 9.21 16.81
C TYR A 448 23.51 9.59 16.70
N PRO A 449 22.74 8.94 15.79
CA PRO A 449 21.31 9.24 15.65
C PRO A 449 20.49 8.58 16.74
N HIS A 450 19.87 9.37 17.63
CA HIS A 450 18.91 8.93 18.64
C HIS A 450 17.53 8.62 18.08
N THR A 451 17.23 9.18 16.90
CA THR A 451 16.04 8.93 16.11
C THR A 451 16.42 8.33 14.75
N GLY A 452 15.48 7.79 14.00
CA GLY A 452 15.71 7.16 12.69
C GLY A 452 14.78 7.68 11.61
N ARG A 453 14.82 9.01 11.32
CA ARG A 453 14.01 9.60 10.25
C ARG A 453 14.68 9.39 8.90
N THR A 454 13.90 9.33 7.85
CA THR A 454 14.40 9.22 6.47
C THR A 454 15.37 10.36 6.19
N HIS A 455 16.53 10.06 5.61
CA HIS A 455 17.62 11.00 5.30
C HIS A 455 18.10 11.87 6.48
N GLN A 456 17.83 11.47 7.74
CA GLN A 456 18.11 12.32 8.92
C GLN A 456 19.53 12.86 8.94
N LEU A 457 20.54 11.97 8.91
CA LEU A 457 21.93 12.36 8.99
C LEU A 457 22.36 13.22 7.80
N ARG A 458 21.85 12.91 6.60
CA ARG A 458 22.14 13.64 5.37
C ARG A 458 21.63 15.09 5.47
N LEU A 459 20.39 15.26 5.89
CA LEU A 459 19.77 16.60 6.01
C LEU A 459 20.33 17.37 7.21
N HIS A 460 20.60 16.72 8.35
CA HIS A 460 21.20 17.37 9.51
C HIS A 460 22.61 17.92 9.19
N CYS A 461 23.38 17.21 8.38
CA CYS A 461 24.69 17.71 7.94
C CYS A 461 24.57 18.84 6.91
N ALA A 462 23.61 18.76 5.98
CA ALA A 462 23.51 19.69 4.86
C ALA A 462 22.78 21.00 5.22
N HIS A 463 21.84 20.96 6.16
CA HIS A 463 20.96 22.11 6.46
C HIS A 463 21.73 23.26 7.17
N PRO A 464 21.46 24.54 6.81
CA PRO A 464 22.13 25.69 7.44
C PRO A 464 21.97 25.79 8.95
N LEU A 465 20.82 25.33 9.49
CA LEU A 465 20.58 25.24 10.94
C LEU A 465 21.19 23.99 11.59
N GLY A 466 21.79 23.10 10.81
CA GLY A 466 22.57 21.97 11.26
C GLY A 466 24.06 22.27 11.15
N LEU A 467 24.80 21.48 10.35
CA LEU A 467 26.25 21.70 10.15
C LEU A 467 26.59 22.60 8.98
N ASP A 468 25.62 22.90 8.12
CA ASP A 468 25.86 23.61 6.86
C ASP A 468 27.01 23.01 6.03
N ALA A 469 27.22 21.71 6.14
CA ALA A 469 28.28 20.95 5.48
C ALA A 469 27.70 19.63 4.98
N PRO A 470 27.21 19.57 3.74
CA PRO A 470 26.69 18.32 3.16
C PRO A 470 27.69 17.20 3.19
N ILE A 471 27.20 15.96 3.32
CA ILE A 471 28.05 14.78 3.21
C ILE A 471 28.57 14.68 1.78
N LYS A 472 29.86 14.38 1.61
CA LYS A 472 30.51 14.22 0.30
C LYS A 472 29.79 13.13 -0.51
N GLY A 473 29.46 13.47 -1.77
CA GLY A 473 28.74 12.56 -2.66
C GLY A 473 27.24 12.45 -2.43
N ASP A 474 26.67 13.33 -1.60
CA ASP A 474 25.22 13.39 -1.43
C ASP A 474 24.55 14.08 -2.62
N THR A 475 23.94 13.30 -3.51
CA THR A 475 23.26 13.79 -4.72
C THR A 475 21.93 14.50 -4.45
N LEU A 476 21.37 14.39 -3.23
CA LEU A 476 20.09 15.01 -2.89
C LEU A 476 20.26 16.33 -2.13
N TYR A 477 21.30 16.45 -1.30
CA TYR A 477 21.50 17.61 -0.40
C TYR A 477 22.84 18.28 -0.59
N GLY A 478 23.68 17.82 -1.53
CA GLY A 478 25.00 18.32 -1.80
C GLY A 478 25.41 18.18 -3.26
N SER A 479 26.62 17.72 -3.51
CA SER A 479 27.17 17.55 -4.85
C SER A 479 27.56 16.08 -5.07
N PRO A 480 27.37 15.52 -6.28
CA PRO A 480 27.73 14.15 -6.61
C PRO A 480 29.24 13.89 -6.45
N SER A 481 29.59 12.66 -6.11
CA SER A 481 30.95 12.11 -6.09
C SER A 481 30.86 10.62 -6.44
N SER A 482 31.96 9.86 -6.32
CA SER A 482 31.99 8.43 -6.61
C SER A 482 30.99 7.61 -5.79
N ARG A 483 30.64 8.08 -4.58
CA ARG A 483 29.65 7.46 -3.69
C ARG A 483 29.15 8.48 -2.66
N LEU A 484 28.07 8.11 -1.92
CA LEU A 484 27.74 8.77 -0.67
C LEU A 484 28.69 8.30 0.44
N TYR A 485 29.49 9.20 0.98
CA TYR A 485 30.45 8.90 2.06
C TYR A 485 29.75 8.91 3.43
N LEU A 486 28.77 8.00 3.61
CA LEU A 486 28.03 7.75 4.85
C LEU A 486 27.97 6.26 5.11
N HIS A 487 28.43 5.84 6.29
CA HIS A 487 28.54 4.44 6.68
C HIS A 487 28.01 4.21 8.10
N ALA A 488 27.13 3.22 8.27
CA ALA A 488 26.69 2.73 9.58
C ALA A 488 27.77 1.82 10.15
N GLU A 489 28.66 2.40 10.97
CA GLU A 489 29.91 1.76 11.38
C GLU A 489 29.74 0.80 12.55
N ALA A 490 28.88 1.12 13.53
CA ALA A 490 28.66 0.24 14.68
C ALA A 490 27.20 0.24 15.16
N ILE A 491 26.83 -0.87 15.80
CA ILE A 491 25.53 -1.06 16.44
C ILE A 491 25.69 -1.83 17.75
N ASP A 492 25.03 -1.32 18.80
CA ASP A 492 24.95 -1.96 20.12
C ASP A 492 23.49 -2.27 20.43
N PHE A 493 23.19 -3.50 20.86
CA PHE A 493 21.86 -3.94 21.23
C PHE A 493 21.91 -5.16 22.15
N HIS A 494 20.75 -5.56 22.69
CA HIS A 494 20.64 -6.81 23.46
C HIS A 494 20.07 -7.92 22.57
N HIS A 495 20.67 -9.09 22.63
CA HIS A 495 20.15 -10.26 21.91
C HIS A 495 18.69 -10.52 22.27
N PRO A 496 17.77 -10.67 21.28
CA PRO A 496 16.33 -10.68 21.53
C PRO A 496 15.83 -11.83 22.41
N THR A 497 16.56 -12.97 22.44
CA THR A 497 16.18 -14.16 23.20
C THR A 497 17.01 -14.28 24.47
N THR A 498 18.31 -14.13 24.42
CA THR A 498 19.20 -14.35 25.58
C THR A 498 19.34 -13.10 26.47
N GLY A 499 19.06 -11.92 25.94
CA GLY A 499 19.27 -10.64 26.64
C GLY A 499 20.76 -10.23 26.76
N ALA A 500 21.69 -10.99 26.20
CA ALA A 500 23.11 -10.66 26.24
C ALA A 500 23.41 -9.37 25.46
N PRO A 501 24.27 -8.46 25.96
CA PRO A 501 24.71 -7.30 25.22
C PRO A 501 25.58 -7.71 24.04
N LEU A 502 25.31 -7.20 22.87
CA LEU A 502 26.04 -7.44 21.62
C LEU A 502 26.52 -6.12 21.03
N HIS A 503 27.77 -6.13 20.55
CA HIS A 503 28.41 -5.03 19.84
C HIS A 503 28.97 -5.54 18.52
N PHE A 504 28.65 -4.84 17.42
CA PHE A 504 29.22 -5.11 16.10
C PHE A 504 29.79 -3.84 15.52
N GLU A 505 30.99 -3.95 14.96
CA GLU A 505 31.68 -2.87 14.27
C GLU A 505 32.15 -3.34 12.89
N TRP A 506 31.92 -2.50 11.88
CA TRP A 506 32.46 -2.64 10.52
C TRP A 506 32.91 -1.29 10.01
N LYS A 507 34.20 -1.06 10.00
CA LYS A 507 34.81 0.23 9.63
C LYS A 507 34.61 0.54 8.16
N ALA A 508 34.43 1.83 7.86
CA ALA A 508 34.41 2.32 6.48
C ALA A 508 35.83 2.15 5.86
N GLU A 509 35.86 1.73 4.62
CA GLU A 509 37.12 1.48 3.86
C GLU A 509 37.70 2.76 3.24
N TRP A 510 37.13 3.92 3.53
CA TRP A 510 37.52 5.25 3.03
C TRP A 510 37.77 6.26 4.15
#